data_1bec96d260f4fab262884f0d96c34179
#
_entry.id   1bec96d260f4fab262884f0d96c34179
#
_cell.length_a   1.000
_cell.length_b   1.000
_cell.length_c   1.000
_cell.angle_alpha   90.00
_cell.angle_beta   90.00
_cell.angle_gamma   90.00
#
_symmetry.space_group_name_H-M   'P 1'
#
loop_
_entity.id
_entity.type
_entity.pdbx_description
1 polymer ?
#
loop_
_entity_poly.entity_id
_entity_poly.type
_entity_poly.pdbx_seq_one_letter_code
_entity_poly.pdbx_strand_id
1 'polypeptide(L)'
;MFDLKLKKVSLLALAIILLIGVGLWYYRPVGTVEGPEWDILHVDGVTYISEKSSGIDIQYDRSDRGRHLGIIKSGEHTFHIYAVKGDPDRNYLYWAWDWEGEMFIRKDLIGAEK
;
A
#
# COMPACT_ATOMS: atom_id res chain seq x y z
N MET A 1 30.88 -0.78 35.77
CA MET A 1 30.45 0.54 35.32
C MET A 1 30.62 0.76 33.84
N PHE A 2 31.72 0.35 33.29
CA PHE A 2 31.97 0.47 31.86
C PHE A 2 30.97 -0.33 31.02
N ASP A 3 30.59 -1.51 31.49
CA ASP A 3 29.65 -2.40 30.80
C ASP A 3 28.22 -1.86 30.78
N LEU A 4 27.81 -1.10 31.78
CA LEU A 4 26.49 -0.48 31.85
C LEU A 4 26.30 0.58 30.80
N LYS A 5 27.36 1.37 30.51
CA LYS A 5 27.32 2.38 29.46
C LYS A 5 27.26 1.72 28.07
N LEU A 6 28.00 0.65 27.84
CA LEU A 6 27.99 -0.11 26.61
C LEU A 6 26.62 -0.75 26.36
N LYS A 7 26.00 -1.32 27.41
CA LYS A 7 24.66 -1.90 27.31
C LYS A 7 23.61 -0.85 26.93
N LYS A 8 23.66 0.33 27.54
CA LYS A 8 22.74 1.42 27.22
C LYS A 8 22.89 1.91 25.78
N VAL A 9 24.12 2.05 25.31
CA VAL A 9 24.40 2.45 23.94
C VAL A 9 23.93 1.37 22.96
N SER A 10 24.12 0.09 23.26
CA SER A 10 23.66 -1.02 22.43
C SER A 10 22.15 -1.08 22.34
N LEU A 11 21.43 -0.86 23.45
CA LEU A 11 19.98 -0.84 23.45
C LEU A 11 19.44 0.34 22.64
N LEU A 12 20.05 1.51 22.77
CA LEU A 12 19.66 2.69 22.00
C LEU A 12 19.91 2.47 20.52
N ALA A 13 21.06 1.92 20.15
CA ALA A 13 21.40 1.61 18.77
C ALA A 13 20.42 0.60 18.17
N LEU A 14 20.06 -0.43 18.93
CA LEU A 14 19.08 -1.43 18.51
C LEU A 14 17.70 -0.81 18.30
N ALA A 15 17.27 0.05 19.20
CA ALA A 15 16.00 0.77 19.06
C ALA A 15 15.95 1.64 17.80
N ILE A 16 17.05 2.35 17.50
CA ILE A 16 17.17 3.17 16.31
C ILE A 16 17.11 2.30 15.04
N ILE A 17 17.81 1.17 15.03
CA ILE A 17 17.82 0.22 13.91
C ILE A 17 16.42 -0.33 13.68
N LEU A 18 15.69 -0.68 14.74
CA LEU A 18 14.33 -1.16 14.64
C LEU A 18 13.37 -0.11 14.09
N LEU A 19 13.51 1.14 14.53
CA LEU A 19 12.69 2.25 14.02
C LEU A 19 12.95 2.50 12.53
N ILE A 20 14.21 2.48 12.11
CA ILE A 20 14.58 2.63 10.70
C ILE A 20 14.01 1.46 9.90
N GLY A 21 14.14 0.23 10.39
CA GLY A 21 13.61 -0.96 9.74
C GLY A 21 12.10 -0.91 9.55
N VAL A 22 11.37 -0.51 10.57
CA VAL A 22 9.91 -0.34 10.50
C VAL A 22 9.54 0.75 9.51
N GLY A 23 10.25 1.88 9.53
CA GLY A 23 10.04 2.97 8.57
C GLY A 23 10.29 2.54 7.13
N LEU A 24 11.40 1.83 6.88
CA LEU A 24 11.72 1.32 5.56
C LEU A 24 10.67 0.30 5.07
N TRP A 25 10.17 -0.53 5.97
CA TRP A 25 9.14 -1.48 5.62
C TRP A 25 7.80 -0.80 5.33
N TYR A 26 7.41 0.18 6.14
CA TYR A 26 6.16 0.93 5.98
C TYR A 26 6.13 1.73 4.67
N TYR A 27 7.26 2.39 4.35
CA TYR A 27 7.39 3.23 3.15
C TYR A 27 8.02 2.50 1.96
N ARG A 28 8.00 1.17 1.96
CA ARG A 28 8.56 0.42 0.83
C ARG A 28 7.73 0.64 -0.42
N PRO A 29 8.38 0.91 -1.58
CA PRO A 29 7.65 0.99 -2.84
C PRO A 29 7.13 -0.39 -3.23
N VAL A 30 5.83 -0.48 -3.56
CA VAL A 30 5.22 -1.76 -3.94
C VAL A 30 4.81 -1.81 -5.40
N GLY A 31 4.96 -0.70 -6.13
CA GLY A 31 4.58 -0.68 -7.52
C GLY A 31 4.63 0.71 -8.12
N THR A 32 3.93 0.88 -9.22
CA THR A 32 3.85 2.13 -9.97
C THR A 32 2.40 2.49 -10.28
N VAL A 33 2.18 3.75 -10.62
CA VAL A 33 0.87 4.24 -11.02
C VAL A 33 0.97 4.89 -12.39
N GLU A 34 -0.03 4.68 -13.22
CA GLU A 34 -0.11 5.24 -14.57
C GLU A 34 -1.46 5.93 -14.79
N GLY A 35 -1.52 6.69 -15.88
CA GLY A 35 -2.72 7.39 -16.30
C GLY A 35 -2.79 8.81 -15.77
N PRO A 36 -3.49 9.71 -16.48
CA PRO A 36 -3.60 11.13 -16.11
C PRO A 36 -4.38 11.34 -14.81
N GLU A 37 -5.23 10.38 -14.43
CA GLU A 37 -6.03 10.42 -13.21
C GLU A 37 -5.58 9.39 -12.18
N TRP A 38 -4.38 8.80 -12.35
CA TRP A 38 -3.84 7.75 -11.46
C TRP A 38 -4.79 6.57 -11.32
N ASP A 39 -5.37 6.15 -12.41
CA ASP A 39 -6.41 5.13 -12.46
C ASP A 39 -5.89 3.71 -12.73
N ILE A 40 -4.60 3.57 -12.97
CA ILE A 40 -3.96 2.27 -13.23
C ILE A 40 -2.82 2.07 -12.24
N LEU A 41 -2.89 0.99 -11.46
CA LEU A 41 -1.83 0.60 -10.53
C LEU A 41 -1.18 -0.70 -10.98
N HIS A 42 0.15 -0.75 -10.88
CA HIS A 42 0.92 -1.97 -11.06
C HIS A 42 1.55 -2.33 -9.72
N VAL A 43 1.09 -3.39 -9.09
CA VAL A 43 1.54 -3.83 -7.76
C VAL A 43 1.93 -5.30 -7.83
N ASP A 44 3.18 -5.62 -7.51
CA ASP A 44 3.73 -6.98 -7.52
C ASP A 44 3.48 -7.71 -8.86
N GLY A 45 3.63 -6.98 -9.97
CA GLY A 45 3.44 -7.55 -11.32
C GLY A 45 1.98 -7.70 -11.74
N VAL A 46 1.04 -7.27 -10.93
CA VAL A 46 -0.39 -7.35 -11.20
C VAL A 46 -0.93 -5.95 -11.50
N THR A 47 -1.76 -5.82 -12.51
CA THR A 47 -2.39 -4.56 -12.91
C THR A 47 -3.77 -4.43 -12.28
N TYR A 48 -4.03 -3.28 -11.68
CA TYR A 48 -5.30 -2.92 -11.05
C TYR A 48 -5.85 -1.66 -11.70
N ILE A 49 -7.17 -1.61 -11.85
CA ILE A 49 -7.87 -0.47 -12.44
C ILE A 49 -8.79 0.13 -11.36
N SER A 50 -8.87 1.46 -11.30
CA SER A 50 -9.74 2.14 -10.35
C SER A 50 -11.20 1.76 -10.59
N GLU A 51 -11.99 1.76 -9.52
CA GLU A 51 -13.43 1.49 -9.59
C GLU A 51 -14.10 2.38 -10.63
N LYS A 52 -13.77 3.66 -10.61
CA LYS A 52 -14.32 4.65 -11.53
C LYS A 52 -14.05 4.30 -13.00
N SER A 53 -12.82 3.90 -13.31
CA SER A 53 -12.41 3.57 -14.68
C SER A 53 -12.79 2.16 -15.09
N SER A 54 -12.98 1.26 -14.14
CA SER A 54 -13.38 -0.13 -14.41
C SER A 54 -14.83 -0.25 -14.83
N GLY A 55 -15.68 0.66 -14.40
CA GLY A 55 -17.12 0.57 -14.58
C GLY A 55 -17.79 -0.50 -13.72
N ILE A 56 -17.05 -1.08 -12.78
CA ILE A 56 -17.54 -2.10 -11.87
C ILE A 56 -17.85 -1.47 -10.52
N ASP A 57 -19.00 -1.80 -9.94
CA ASP A 57 -19.39 -1.37 -8.60
C ASP A 57 -18.75 -2.31 -7.59
N ILE A 58 -17.65 -1.86 -6.97
CA ILE A 58 -16.92 -2.65 -5.98
C ILE A 58 -17.66 -2.57 -4.64
N GLN A 59 -17.94 -3.75 -4.04
CA GLN A 59 -18.73 -3.84 -2.81
C GLN A 59 -17.93 -3.55 -1.54
N TYR A 60 -16.65 -3.28 -1.66
CA TYR A 60 -15.79 -2.88 -0.54
C TYR A 60 -15.67 -1.37 -0.51
N ASP A 61 -15.50 -0.82 0.67
CA ASP A 61 -15.31 0.62 0.85
C ASP A 61 -14.17 0.92 1.83
N ARG A 62 -14.06 2.17 2.23
CA ARG A 62 -13.01 2.64 3.13
C ARG A 62 -12.97 1.86 4.46
N SER A 63 -14.12 1.38 4.94
CA SER A 63 -14.19 0.61 6.18
C SER A 63 -13.57 -0.79 6.06
N ASP A 64 -13.38 -1.28 4.85
CA ASP A 64 -12.77 -2.57 4.56
C ASP A 64 -11.25 -2.49 4.38
N ARG A 65 -10.66 -1.33 4.63
CA ARG A 65 -9.23 -1.14 4.56
C ARG A 65 -8.51 -2.08 5.52
N GLY A 66 -7.65 -2.93 4.99
CA GLY A 66 -6.89 -3.90 5.75
C GLY A 66 -5.45 -3.48 6.00
N ARG A 67 -4.53 -4.42 5.82
CA ARG A 67 -3.11 -4.22 6.09
C ARG A 67 -2.47 -3.26 5.09
N HIS A 68 -1.64 -2.36 5.60
CA HIS A 68 -0.80 -1.49 4.78
C HIS A 68 0.25 -2.32 4.04
N LEU A 69 0.27 -2.25 2.71
CA LEU A 69 1.20 -3.02 1.88
C LEU A 69 2.48 -2.25 1.56
N GLY A 70 2.39 -0.95 1.44
CA GLY A 70 3.50 -0.08 1.10
C GLY A 70 3.02 1.19 0.44
N ILE A 71 3.89 1.80 -0.36
CA ILE A 71 3.58 3.06 -1.03
C ILE A 71 3.83 2.97 -2.53
N ILE A 72 3.21 3.89 -3.26
CA ILE A 72 3.52 4.18 -4.66
C ILE A 72 3.80 5.66 -4.76
N LYS A 73 4.92 6.03 -5.39
CA LYS A 73 5.29 7.43 -5.61
C LYS A 73 5.01 7.84 -7.05
N SER A 74 4.42 9.02 -7.22
CA SER A 74 4.21 9.65 -8.51
C SER A 74 4.54 11.12 -8.39
N GLY A 75 5.71 11.51 -8.91
CA GLY A 75 6.22 12.87 -8.73
C GLY A 75 6.40 13.20 -7.25
N GLU A 76 5.72 14.23 -6.77
CA GLU A 76 5.75 14.66 -5.37
C GLU A 76 4.70 13.95 -4.50
N HIS A 77 3.85 13.14 -5.12
CA HIS A 77 2.76 12.48 -4.43
C HIS A 77 3.18 11.11 -3.91
N THR A 78 2.72 10.79 -2.72
CA THR A 78 2.94 9.48 -2.09
C THR A 78 1.57 8.88 -1.78
N PHE A 79 1.29 7.72 -2.37
CA PHE A 79 0.03 7.02 -2.17
C PHE A 79 0.27 5.80 -1.30
N HIS A 80 -0.61 5.58 -0.34
CA HIS A 80 -0.57 4.41 0.52
C HIS A 80 -1.47 3.32 -0.04
N ILE A 81 -0.93 2.11 -0.12
CA ILE A 81 -1.65 0.96 -0.68
C ILE A 81 -1.97 0.00 0.44
N TYR A 82 -3.24 -0.41 0.51
CA TYR A 82 -3.76 -1.31 1.53
C TYR A 82 -4.40 -2.52 0.89
N ALA A 83 -4.25 -3.67 1.53
CA ALA A 83 -5.07 -4.84 1.24
C ALA A 83 -6.50 -4.57 1.70
N VAL A 84 -7.45 -5.35 1.21
CA VAL A 84 -8.86 -5.25 1.58
C VAL A 84 -9.22 -6.40 2.52
N LYS A 85 -9.93 -6.11 3.60
CA LYS A 85 -10.39 -7.13 4.54
C LYS A 85 -11.37 -8.06 3.85
N GLY A 86 -11.19 -9.35 4.06
CA GLY A 86 -12.06 -10.36 3.45
C GLY A 86 -11.70 -10.69 2.00
N ASP A 87 -10.56 -10.22 1.51
CA ASP A 87 -10.08 -10.46 0.15
C ASP A 87 -8.68 -11.09 0.18
N PRO A 88 -8.56 -12.39 0.53
CA PRO A 88 -7.27 -13.04 0.65
C PRO A 88 -6.51 -13.19 -0.68
N ASP A 89 -7.21 -13.21 -1.80
CA ASP A 89 -6.63 -13.38 -3.13
C ASP A 89 -6.13 -12.07 -3.75
N ARG A 90 -6.27 -10.97 -3.03
CA ARG A 90 -5.90 -9.63 -3.51
C ARG A 90 -6.52 -9.28 -4.86
N ASN A 91 -7.80 -9.55 -4.99
CA ASN A 91 -8.57 -9.13 -6.15
C ASN A 91 -8.76 -7.63 -6.18
N TYR A 92 -8.67 -7.00 -5.01
CA TYR A 92 -8.90 -5.58 -4.81
C TYR A 92 -7.76 -4.96 -4.01
N LEU A 93 -7.54 -3.66 -4.21
CA LEU A 93 -6.64 -2.84 -3.40
C LEU A 93 -7.35 -1.56 -3.01
N TYR A 94 -7.00 -1.01 -1.85
CA TYR A 94 -7.42 0.32 -1.43
C TYR A 94 -6.24 1.27 -1.55
N TRP A 95 -6.46 2.38 -2.22
CA TRP A 95 -5.48 3.44 -2.47
C TRP A 95 -5.88 4.66 -1.65
N ALA A 96 -4.94 5.25 -0.92
CA ALA A 96 -5.19 6.42 -0.09
C ALA A 96 -4.14 7.50 -0.33
N TRP A 97 -4.61 8.74 -0.44
CA TRP A 97 -3.79 9.93 -0.57
C TRP A 97 -4.45 11.05 0.23
N ASP A 98 -3.72 11.57 1.24
CA ASP A 98 -4.27 12.50 2.22
C ASP A 98 -5.56 11.95 2.84
N TRP A 99 -6.69 12.62 2.64
CA TRP A 99 -8.00 12.17 3.13
C TRP A 99 -8.83 11.46 2.06
N GLU A 100 -8.30 11.36 0.87
CA GLU A 100 -8.99 10.68 -0.24
C GLU A 100 -8.59 9.23 -0.34
N GLY A 101 -9.48 8.41 -0.87
CA GLY A 101 -9.22 7.01 -1.10
C GLY A 101 -10.09 6.47 -2.22
N GLU A 102 -9.62 5.40 -2.85
CA GLU A 102 -10.33 4.76 -3.93
C GLU A 102 -10.05 3.26 -3.94
N MET A 103 -11.04 2.49 -4.37
CA MET A 103 -10.89 1.06 -4.57
C MET A 103 -10.38 0.77 -5.98
N PHE A 104 -9.57 -0.30 -6.09
CA PHE A 104 -9.04 -0.81 -7.35
C PHE A 104 -9.35 -2.29 -7.48
N ILE A 105 -9.57 -2.75 -8.69
CA ILE A 105 -9.86 -4.15 -9.01
C ILE A 105 -8.82 -4.68 -10.00
N ARG A 106 -8.41 -5.93 -9.84
CA ARG A 106 -7.50 -6.58 -10.78
C ARG A 106 -8.07 -6.52 -12.19
N LYS A 107 -7.24 -6.09 -13.14
CA LYS A 107 -7.64 -5.91 -14.54
C LYS A 107 -8.20 -7.20 -15.16
N ASP A 108 -7.62 -8.35 -14.84
CA ASP A 108 -8.06 -9.63 -15.40
C ASP A 108 -9.48 -10.04 -14.95
N LEU A 109 -9.95 -9.51 -13.82
CA LEU A 109 -11.31 -9.78 -13.33
C LEU A 109 -12.38 -8.96 -14.04
N ILE A 110 -12.00 -7.84 -14.64
CA ILE A 110 -12.96 -6.95 -15.35
C ILE A 110 -13.58 -7.67 -16.55
N GLY A 111 -12.78 -8.44 -17.28
CA GLY A 111 -13.28 -9.23 -18.39
C GLY A 111 -14.15 -10.43 -17.98
N ALA A 112 -13.91 -10.98 -16.80
CA ALA A 112 -14.63 -12.14 -16.27
C ALA A 112 -16.06 -11.82 -15.82
N GLU A 113 -16.34 -10.58 -15.46
CA GLU A 113 -17.66 -10.15 -15.00
C GLU A 113 -18.62 -9.79 -16.15
N LYS A 114 -18.14 -9.79 -17.35
CA LYS A 114 -18.97 -9.63 -18.54
C LYS A 114 -19.46 -10.99 -19.02
#